data_4de69976b845820f186f27689c3b518f
#
_entry.id   4de69976b845820f186f27689c3b518f
#
_cell.length_a   1.000
_cell.length_b   1.000
_cell.length_c   1.000
_cell.angle_alpha   90.00
_cell.angle_beta   90.00
_cell.angle_gamma   90.00
#
_symmetry.space_group_name_H-M   'P 1'
#
loop_
_entity.id
_entity.type
_entity.pdbx_description
1 polymer ?
#
loop_
_entity_poly.entity_id
_entity_poly.type
_entity_poly.pdbx_seq_one_letter_code
_entity_poly.pdbx_strand_id
1 'polypeptide(L)'
;MLKRKVSLEDFYAWYQENKIRLREDASKYSIYNEQLREEFLKEWPLDRILTLSIDEYVIGKGAQSNSFCYGLERGKYKSLFMGIGGGGSSKFGIYWNEKTKSYKDQANKVIPLSELDHRFTKLKTDLYEIIKEGIHLKFDNPIFDIKKSTNEFIGRSAVVTKLLCIYSENHSFLGVNMNSQKRFWNKLLPQKNQGGPYLQNHEICQLVLQKYPELEPSLLGSILFEYSTQFLDEKEKKEEKMSLEYKVYYPLSQTLLQSKNLILRGAPGTGKTYLAKEIAKELTDGNEEQIGFVQFHPSYDYTDFVEGLRPVSNGDGAIEFRLQDGIFKDF
;
A
#
# COMPACT_ATOMS: atom_id res chain seq x y z
N MET A 1 23.70 -10.44 -25.06
CA MET A 1 23.00 -9.28 -24.48
C MET A 1 24.01 -8.50 -23.63
N LEU A 2 24.42 -7.32 -24.06
CA LEU A 2 25.24 -6.42 -23.24
C LEU A 2 24.44 -6.07 -22.01
N LYS A 3 24.90 -6.43 -20.81
CA LYS A 3 24.30 -5.99 -19.54
C LYS A 3 24.40 -4.46 -19.52
N ARG A 4 23.26 -3.79 -19.71
CA ARG A 4 23.16 -2.34 -19.65
C ARG A 4 23.75 -1.90 -18.29
N LYS A 5 24.74 -1.03 -18.30
CA LYS A 5 25.23 -0.39 -17.06
C LYS A 5 24.08 0.41 -16.49
N VAL A 6 23.82 0.26 -15.21
CA VAL A 6 22.82 1.05 -14.48
C VAL A 6 23.59 2.12 -13.73
N SER A 7 23.35 3.38 -14.08
CA SER A 7 23.97 4.54 -13.45
C SER A 7 22.97 5.69 -13.32
N LEU A 8 23.34 6.73 -12.57
CA LEU A 8 22.55 7.96 -12.52
C LEU A 8 22.51 8.67 -13.87
N GLU A 9 23.58 8.60 -14.66
CA GLU A 9 23.64 9.18 -16.01
C GLU A 9 22.62 8.51 -16.93
N ASP A 10 22.51 7.17 -16.89
CA ASP A 10 21.48 6.43 -17.66
C ASP A 10 20.06 6.81 -17.20
N PHE A 11 19.85 6.96 -15.90
CA PHE A 11 18.58 7.44 -15.36
C PHE A 11 18.26 8.85 -15.85
N TYR A 12 19.22 9.77 -15.84
CA TYR A 12 19.03 11.13 -16.31
C TYR A 12 18.68 11.20 -17.80
N ALA A 13 19.35 10.41 -18.64
CA ALA A 13 19.03 10.32 -20.05
C ALA A 13 17.58 9.81 -20.26
N TRP A 14 17.22 8.71 -19.59
CA TRP A 14 15.86 8.18 -19.63
C TRP A 14 14.82 9.17 -19.13
N TYR A 15 15.10 9.89 -18.03
CA TYR A 15 14.17 10.89 -17.50
C TYR A 15 13.94 12.02 -18.51
N GLN A 16 14.97 12.52 -19.17
CA GLN A 16 14.83 13.57 -20.19
C GLN A 16 13.94 13.14 -21.36
N GLU A 17 14.03 11.89 -21.79
CA GLU A 17 13.19 11.34 -22.86
C GLU A 17 11.72 11.19 -22.43
N ASN A 18 11.46 10.95 -21.17
CA ASN A 18 10.13 10.62 -20.64
C ASN A 18 9.50 11.76 -19.80
N LYS A 19 10.18 12.86 -19.55
CA LYS A 19 9.81 13.88 -18.56
C LYS A 19 8.43 14.51 -18.78
N ILE A 20 8.01 14.71 -20.03
CA ILE A 20 6.70 15.30 -20.32
C ILE A 20 5.60 14.38 -19.81
N ARG A 21 5.61 13.12 -20.25
CA ARG A 21 4.66 12.09 -19.79
C ARG A 21 4.68 11.93 -18.28
N LEU A 22 5.86 11.81 -17.69
CA LEU A 22 6.02 11.61 -16.24
C LEU A 22 5.50 12.79 -15.43
N ARG A 23 5.65 14.03 -15.94
CA ARG A 23 5.13 15.24 -15.29
C ARG A 23 3.61 15.37 -15.41
N GLU A 24 3.04 15.03 -16.56
CA GLU A 24 1.59 15.03 -16.76
C GLU A 24 0.91 14.01 -15.82
N ASP A 25 1.45 12.81 -15.73
CA ASP A 25 0.97 11.80 -14.80
C ASP A 25 1.15 12.24 -13.34
N ALA A 26 2.25 12.91 -13.05
CA ALA A 26 2.65 13.35 -11.74
C ALA A 26 1.81 14.51 -11.20
N SER A 27 1.47 15.50 -12.05
CA SER A 27 0.71 16.66 -11.62
C SER A 27 -0.66 16.31 -11.02
N LYS A 28 -1.21 15.15 -11.42
CA LYS A 28 -2.47 14.62 -10.88
C LYS A 28 -2.30 13.99 -9.49
N TYR A 29 -1.10 13.52 -9.16
CA TYR A 29 -0.83 12.79 -7.91
C TYR A 29 -0.13 13.67 -6.86
N SER A 30 0.71 14.61 -7.29
CA SER A 30 1.53 15.45 -6.40
C SER A 30 0.67 16.32 -5.47
N ILE A 31 -0.30 17.06 -6.00
CA ILE A 31 -1.17 17.94 -5.20
C ILE A 31 -1.96 17.12 -4.17
N TYR A 32 -2.51 15.99 -4.58
CA TYR A 32 -3.27 15.12 -3.70
C TYR A 32 -2.37 14.49 -2.62
N ASN A 33 -1.16 14.09 -2.98
CA ASN A 33 -0.23 13.48 -2.05
C ASN A 33 0.27 14.45 -0.98
N GLU A 34 0.54 15.71 -1.31
CA GLU A 34 0.99 16.70 -0.33
C GLU A 34 -0.12 17.07 0.67
N GLN A 35 -1.33 17.32 0.21
CA GLN A 35 -2.48 17.55 1.09
C GLN A 35 -2.70 16.34 2.04
N LEU A 36 -2.65 15.14 1.49
CA LEU A 36 -2.81 13.92 2.28
C LEU A 36 -1.65 13.73 3.27
N ARG A 37 -0.43 14.13 2.90
CA ARG A 37 0.72 14.14 3.79
C ARG A 37 0.53 15.11 4.95
N GLU A 38 0.09 16.34 4.69
CA GLU A 38 -0.22 17.32 5.73
C GLU A 38 -1.28 16.80 6.70
N GLU A 39 -2.35 16.18 6.17
CA GLU A 39 -3.38 15.53 6.98
C GLU A 39 -2.81 14.39 7.83
N PHE A 40 -1.93 13.56 7.24
CA PHE A 40 -1.25 12.51 7.98
C PHE A 40 -0.40 13.05 9.12
N LEU A 41 0.44 14.06 8.86
CA LEU A 41 1.32 14.65 9.86
C LEU A 41 0.52 15.33 10.99
N LYS A 42 -0.64 15.89 10.69
CA LYS A 42 -1.55 16.47 11.68
C LYS A 42 -2.24 15.40 12.54
N GLU A 43 -2.67 14.30 11.91
CA GLU A 43 -3.34 13.21 12.63
C GLU A 43 -2.34 12.34 13.39
N TRP A 44 -1.17 12.10 12.83
CA TRP A 44 -0.11 11.24 13.36
C TRP A 44 1.22 11.99 13.47
N PRO A 45 1.34 13.06 14.32
CA PRO A 45 2.64 13.66 14.59
C PRO A 45 3.58 12.62 15.17
N LEU A 46 4.89 12.73 14.91
CA LEU A 46 5.86 11.69 15.26
C LEU A 46 5.81 11.29 16.74
N ASP A 47 5.69 12.27 17.64
CA ASP A 47 5.64 12.04 19.08
C ASP A 47 4.40 11.25 19.52
N ARG A 48 3.30 11.31 18.74
CA ARG A 48 2.09 10.54 19.02
C ARG A 48 2.35 9.03 18.99
N ILE A 49 3.35 8.56 18.23
CA ILE A 49 3.71 7.15 18.19
C ILE A 49 3.98 6.60 19.61
N LEU A 50 4.62 7.40 20.46
CA LEU A 50 4.96 6.99 21.83
C LEU A 50 3.73 6.85 22.75
N THR A 51 2.64 7.54 22.42
CA THR A 51 1.43 7.57 23.25
C THR A 51 0.30 6.66 22.75
N LEU A 52 0.47 6.01 21.58
CA LEU A 52 -0.53 5.12 21.03
C LEU A 52 -0.85 3.96 21.98
N SER A 53 -2.12 3.68 22.15
CA SER A 53 -2.58 2.39 22.66
C SER A 53 -2.35 1.28 21.62
N ILE A 54 -2.37 0.02 22.05
CA ILE A 54 -2.16 -1.08 21.11
C ILE A 54 -3.28 -1.16 20.05
N ASP A 55 -4.50 -0.81 20.41
CA ASP A 55 -5.65 -0.82 19.49
C ASP A 55 -5.58 0.32 18.47
N GLU A 56 -5.01 1.47 18.82
CA GLU A 56 -4.72 2.57 17.90
C GLU A 56 -3.55 2.24 16.96
N TYR A 57 -2.69 1.30 17.31
CA TYR A 57 -1.53 0.93 16.51
C TYR A 57 -1.82 -0.22 15.54
N VAL A 58 -2.36 -1.34 16.03
CA VAL A 58 -2.38 -2.61 15.29
C VAL A 58 -3.34 -2.64 14.10
N ILE A 59 -2.97 -3.39 13.08
CA ILE A 59 -3.85 -3.80 11.98
C ILE A 59 -4.50 -5.16 12.30
N GLY A 60 -5.69 -5.41 11.76
CA GLY A 60 -6.37 -6.70 11.80
C GLY A 60 -7.47 -6.83 12.84
N LYS A 61 -7.72 -5.80 13.66
CA LYS A 61 -8.79 -5.78 14.67
C LYS A 61 -10.02 -5.06 14.12
N GLY A 62 -10.96 -5.84 13.56
CA GLY A 62 -12.18 -5.34 12.93
C GLY A 62 -12.02 -4.86 11.48
N ALA A 63 -13.14 -4.82 10.76
CA ALA A 63 -13.17 -4.49 9.33
C ALA A 63 -12.94 -3.00 9.00
N GLN A 64 -13.02 -2.09 9.98
CA GLN A 64 -12.89 -0.64 9.82
C GLN A 64 -12.02 -0.04 10.92
N SER A 65 -10.83 -0.58 11.07
CA SER A 65 -9.86 -0.04 12.01
C SER A 65 -9.32 1.30 11.53
N ASN A 66 -9.44 2.36 12.32
CA ASN A 66 -8.76 3.64 12.12
C ASN A 66 -7.37 3.63 12.78
N SER A 67 -6.76 2.45 12.95
CA SER A 67 -5.44 2.34 13.56
C SER A 67 -4.34 2.88 12.64
N PHE A 68 -3.22 3.26 13.25
CA PHE A 68 -2.04 3.74 12.55
C PHE A 68 -1.61 2.78 11.44
N CYS A 69 -1.36 1.50 11.76
CA CYS A 69 -0.92 0.52 10.76
C CYS A 69 -1.96 0.25 9.66
N TYR A 70 -3.25 0.27 10.00
CA TYR A 70 -4.30 0.13 9.01
C TYR A 70 -4.34 1.35 8.07
N GLY A 71 -4.23 2.55 8.62
CA GLY A 71 -4.16 3.80 7.86
C GLY A 71 -3.05 3.77 6.80
N LEU A 72 -1.87 3.26 7.16
CA LEU A 72 -0.73 3.14 6.27
C LEU A 72 -0.92 2.10 5.15
N GLU A 73 -1.53 0.95 5.46
CA GLU A 73 -1.58 -0.19 4.52
C GLU A 73 -2.85 -0.20 3.67
N ARG A 74 -4.00 0.06 4.28
CA ARG A 74 -5.33 -0.17 3.68
C ARG A 74 -6.28 1.01 3.81
N GLY A 75 -6.03 1.91 4.76
CA GLY A 75 -6.90 3.03 5.08
C GLY A 75 -6.61 4.29 4.29
N LYS A 76 -7.00 5.41 4.85
CA LYS A 76 -6.96 6.76 4.27
C LYS A 76 -5.60 7.13 3.65
N TYR A 77 -4.50 6.69 4.25
CA TYR A 77 -3.14 7.08 3.88
C TYR A 77 -2.42 6.09 2.95
N LYS A 78 -3.09 5.02 2.52
CA LYS A 78 -2.50 3.96 1.69
C LYS A 78 -1.73 4.51 0.46
N SER A 79 -2.21 5.58 -0.17
CA SER A 79 -1.55 6.17 -1.33
C SER A 79 -0.19 6.80 -1.02
N LEU A 80 0.01 7.36 0.17
CA LEU A 80 1.31 7.86 0.63
C LEU A 80 2.34 6.74 0.83
N PHE A 81 1.85 5.54 1.18
CA PHE A 81 2.67 4.39 1.54
C PHE A 81 2.65 3.28 0.49
N MET A 82 2.45 3.63 -0.79
CA MET A 82 2.37 2.67 -1.89
C MET A 82 3.54 1.69 -1.91
N GLY A 83 3.22 0.39 -2.09
CA GLY A 83 4.21 -0.69 -2.05
C GLY A 83 4.48 -1.24 -0.63
N ILE A 84 3.81 -0.73 0.42
CA ILE A 84 3.84 -1.32 1.76
C ILE A 84 2.86 -2.51 1.87
N GLY A 85 1.83 -2.56 1.02
CA GLY A 85 0.75 -3.56 1.05
C GLY A 85 1.19 -4.99 0.69
N GLY A 86 2.42 -5.18 0.18
CA GLY A 86 2.96 -6.52 -0.05
C GLY A 86 3.46 -7.17 1.25
N GLY A 87 3.21 -8.47 1.43
CA GLY A 87 3.60 -9.21 2.62
C GLY A 87 2.58 -9.13 3.77
N GLY A 88 2.78 -9.95 4.80
CA GLY A 88 1.86 -10.04 5.94
C GLY A 88 1.91 -8.83 6.86
N SER A 89 0.92 -8.73 7.75
CA SER A 89 0.83 -7.68 8.79
C SER A 89 2.01 -7.70 9.78
N SER A 90 2.78 -8.77 9.81
CA SER A 90 4.01 -8.93 10.62
C SER A 90 5.07 -7.85 10.38
N LYS A 91 5.03 -7.16 9.23
CA LYS A 91 5.92 -6.03 8.93
C LYS A 91 5.82 -4.85 9.90
N PHE A 92 4.70 -4.74 10.60
CA PHE A 92 4.47 -3.72 11.63
C PHE A 92 4.92 -4.14 13.05
N GLY A 93 5.51 -5.34 13.19
CA GLY A 93 6.01 -5.85 14.46
C GLY A 93 4.97 -6.59 15.26
N ILE A 94 3.93 -5.92 15.68
CA ILE A 94 2.79 -6.50 16.39
C ILE A 94 1.54 -6.28 15.56
N TYR A 95 0.70 -7.31 15.43
CA TYR A 95 -0.58 -7.24 14.73
C TYR A 95 -1.62 -8.14 15.39
N TRP A 96 -2.90 -7.84 15.17
CA TRP A 96 -4.00 -8.68 15.61
C TRP A 96 -4.31 -9.76 14.58
N ASN A 97 -4.48 -10.99 15.04
CA ASN A 97 -4.94 -12.09 14.20
C ASN A 97 -6.38 -12.45 14.54
N GLU A 98 -7.29 -12.11 13.63
CA GLU A 98 -8.73 -12.28 13.83
C GLU A 98 -9.15 -13.76 14.00
N LYS A 99 -8.47 -14.67 13.30
CA LYS A 99 -8.78 -16.12 13.36
C LYS A 99 -8.43 -16.73 14.72
N THR A 100 -7.30 -16.32 15.30
CA THR A 100 -6.84 -16.83 16.60
C THR A 100 -7.22 -15.94 17.77
N LYS A 101 -7.87 -14.78 17.50
CA LYS A 101 -8.24 -13.76 18.50
C LYS A 101 -7.08 -13.42 19.43
N SER A 102 -5.90 -13.19 18.85
CA SER A 102 -4.68 -12.95 19.62
C SER A 102 -3.73 -11.96 18.92
N TYR A 103 -2.93 -11.27 19.72
CA TYR A 103 -1.80 -10.50 19.20
C TYR A 103 -0.66 -11.41 18.81
N LYS A 104 -0.05 -11.14 17.67
CA LYS A 104 1.10 -11.89 17.14
C LYS A 104 2.26 -10.97 16.85
N ASP A 105 3.46 -11.52 16.97
CA ASP A 105 4.70 -10.85 16.61
C ASP A 105 5.07 -11.06 15.12
N GLN A 106 6.22 -10.52 14.74
CA GLN A 106 6.76 -10.66 13.38
C GLN A 106 7.04 -12.10 12.94
N ALA A 107 7.26 -13.01 13.88
CA ALA A 107 7.47 -14.43 13.62
C ALA A 107 6.14 -15.23 13.62
N ASN A 108 5.00 -14.55 13.64
CA ASN A 108 3.65 -15.10 13.74
C ASN A 108 3.38 -15.85 15.07
N LYS A 109 4.19 -15.64 16.09
CA LYS A 109 4.00 -16.23 17.42
C LYS A 109 3.01 -15.41 18.23
N VAL A 110 2.16 -16.08 19.00
CA VAL A 110 1.23 -15.41 19.92
C VAL A 110 2.02 -14.74 21.04
N ILE A 111 1.67 -13.48 21.31
CA ILE A 111 2.21 -12.71 22.43
C ILE A 111 1.31 -12.90 23.64
N PRO A 112 1.82 -13.42 24.77
CA PRO A 112 1.05 -13.48 26.02
C PRO A 112 0.60 -12.09 26.44
N LEU A 113 -0.62 -11.96 26.97
CA LEU A 113 -1.14 -10.67 27.42
C LEU A 113 -0.29 -10.05 28.54
N SER A 114 0.35 -10.88 29.37
CA SER A 114 1.28 -10.44 30.41
C SER A 114 2.56 -9.77 29.88
N GLU A 115 2.94 -10.02 28.64
CA GLU A 115 4.14 -9.46 28.01
C GLU A 115 3.80 -8.33 27.04
N LEU A 116 2.53 -8.20 26.68
CA LEU A 116 2.07 -7.34 25.58
C LEU A 116 2.49 -5.89 25.76
N ASP A 117 2.22 -5.32 26.94
CA ASP A 117 2.50 -3.90 27.23
C ASP A 117 4.00 -3.60 27.15
N HIS A 118 4.83 -4.48 27.70
CA HIS A 118 6.28 -4.31 27.66
C HIS A 118 6.81 -4.38 26.21
N ARG A 119 6.39 -5.38 25.45
CA ARG A 119 6.79 -5.57 24.04
C ARG A 119 6.28 -4.43 23.17
N PHE A 120 5.06 -3.98 23.39
CA PHE A 120 4.47 -2.88 22.64
C PHE A 120 5.16 -1.55 22.94
N THR A 121 5.51 -1.29 24.20
CA THR A 121 6.27 -0.09 24.61
C THR A 121 7.63 -0.07 23.90
N LYS A 122 8.36 -1.20 23.91
CA LYS A 122 9.62 -1.32 23.17
C LYS A 122 9.41 -1.05 21.68
N LEU A 123 8.42 -1.68 21.05
CA LEU A 123 8.14 -1.52 19.62
C LEU A 123 7.90 -0.05 19.23
N LYS A 124 7.08 0.68 20.00
CA LYS A 124 6.80 2.11 19.77
C LYS A 124 8.05 2.97 19.90
N THR A 125 8.84 2.71 20.93
CA THR A 125 10.11 3.41 21.15
C THR A 125 11.08 3.15 19.99
N ASP A 126 11.23 1.91 19.57
CA ASP A 126 12.09 1.53 18.45
C ASP A 126 11.66 2.21 17.13
N LEU A 127 10.34 2.29 16.86
CA LEU A 127 9.82 2.98 15.69
C LEU A 127 10.08 4.49 15.74
N TYR A 128 9.79 5.09 16.88
CA TYR A 128 10.01 6.51 17.09
C TYR A 128 11.49 6.89 16.92
N GLU A 129 12.39 6.16 17.58
CA GLU A 129 13.83 6.46 17.56
C GLU A 129 14.41 6.32 16.16
N ILE A 130 14.12 5.23 15.42
CA ILE A 130 14.67 5.05 14.09
C ILE A 130 14.19 6.13 13.11
N ILE A 131 12.94 6.59 13.24
CA ILE A 131 12.44 7.68 12.41
C ILE A 131 13.07 9.01 12.84
N LYS A 132 13.10 9.32 14.14
CA LYS A 132 13.67 10.55 14.68
C LYS A 132 15.14 10.72 14.29
N GLU A 133 15.97 9.71 14.55
CA GLU A 133 17.40 9.78 14.21
C GLU A 133 17.59 9.85 12.68
N GLY A 134 16.75 9.12 11.92
CA GLY A 134 16.83 9.12 10.45
C GLY A 134 16.48 10.46 9.82
N ILE A 135 15.40 11.14 10.24
CA ILE A 135 15.06 12.47 9.70
C ILE A 135 16.08 13.54 10.05
N HIS A 136 16.85 13.36 11.15
CA HIS A 136 17.98 14.20 11.52
C HIS A 136 19.30 13.76 10.88
N LEU A 137 19.26 12.81 9.95
CA LEU A 137 20.42 12.30 9.18
C LEU A 137 21.56 11.72 10.05
N LYS A 138 21.25 11.23 11.27
CA LYS A 138 22.24 10.66 12.19
C LYS A 138 22.51 9.18 11.93
N PHE A 139 22.93 8.84 10.71
CA PHE A 139 23.14 7.45 10.29
C PHE A 139 24.39 6.78 10.86
N ASP A 140 25.23 7.52 11.56
CA ASP A 140 26.33 7.02 12.40
C ASP A 140 25.83 6.45 13.74
N ASN A 141 24.58 6.71 14.13
CA ASN A 141 23.97 6.14 15.31
C ASN A 141 23.93 4.59 15.21
N PRO A 142 24.34 3.85 16.26
CA PRO A 142 24.31 2.38 16.30
C PRO A 142 22.96 1.74 15.97
N ILE A 143 21.85 2.48 16.08
CA ILE A 143 20.52 2.02 15.69
C ILE A 143 20.43 1.61 14.21
N PHE A 144 21.27 2.20 13.35
CA PHE A 144 21.34 1.91 11.91
C PHE A 144 22.33 0.79 11.54
N ASP A 145 23.07 0.23 12.49
CA ASP A 145 23.90 -0.93 12.24
C ASP A 145 23.05 -2.21 12.15
N ILE A 146 22.77 -2.64 10.92
CA ILE A 146 21.91 -3.81 10.64
C ILE A 146 22.39 -5.09 11.37
N LYS A 147 23.70 -5.20 11.67
CA LYS A 147 24.26 -6.39 12.31
C LYS A 147 24.20 -6.35 13.83
N LYS A 148 24.19 -5.17 14.43
CA LYS A 148 24.31 -4.98 15.87
C LYS A 148 23.09 -4.38 16.53
N SER A 149 22.27 -3.65 15.77
CA SER A 149 21.10 -2.97 16.29
C SER A 149 20.05 -3.96 16.81
N THR A 150 19.49 -3.66 17.97
CA THR A 150 18.35 -4.37 18.56
C THR A 150 17.02 -3.73 18.23
N ASN A 151 17.03 -2.66 17.42
CA ASN A 151 15.82 -1.98 16.97
C ASN A 151 14.99 -2.88 16.05
N GLU A 152 13.74 -3.09 16.38
CA GLU A 152 12.87 -4.02 15.66
C GLU A 152 12.55 -3.57 14.22
N PHE A 153 12.77 -2.31 13.88
CA PHE A 153 12.46 -1.77 12.54
C PHE A 153 13.67 -1.67 11.61
N ILE A 154 14.90 -1.91 12.08
CA ILE A 154 16.11 -1.74 11.26
C ILE A 154 16.08 -2.55 9.95
N GLY A 155 15.55 -3.76 9.98
CA GLY A 155 15.40 -4.62 8.80
C GLY A 155 14.12 -4.39 7.98
N ARG A 156 13.26 -3.47 8.37
CA ARG A 156 11.94 -3.22 7.76
C ARG A 156 11.93 -1.99 6.86
N SER A 157 12.86 -1.93 5.94
CA SER A 157 13.07 -0.74 5.12
C SER A 157 11.85 -0.33 4.31
N ALA A 158 10.94 -1.25 3.96
CA ALA A 158 9.70 -0.89 3.29
C ALA A 158 8.79 0.01 4.14
N VAL A 159 8.81 -0.12 5.46
CA VAL A 159 8.08 0.73 6.39
C VAL A 159 8.89 1.99 6.70
N VAL A 160 10.14 1.81 7.12
CA VAL A 160 11.00 2.90 7.60
C VAL A 160 11.30 3.92 6.52
N THR A 161 11.68 3.53 5.29
CA THR A 161 11.99 4.50 4.23
C THR A 161 10.80 5.36 3.86
N LYS A 162 9.59 4.80 3.93
CA LYS A 162 8.37 5.57 3.65
C LYS A 162 8.01 6.53 4.77
N LEU A 163 8.16 6.12 6.02
CA LEU A 163 7.96 7.00 7.16
C LEU A 163 9.02 8.11 7.17
N LEU A 164 10.28 7.82 6.86
CA LEU A 164 11.32 8.84 6.68
C LEU A 164 10.93 9.85 5.58
N CYS A 165 10.42 9.38 4.44
CA CYS A 165 9.97 10.24 3.36
C CYS A 165 8.82 11.17 3.81
N ILE A 166 7.89 10.66 4.59
CA ILE A 166 6.70 11.42 5.03
C ILE A 166 7.03 12.40 6.17
N TYR A 167 7.83 11.97 7.16
CA TYR A 167 8.16 12.81 8.32
C TYR A 167 9.31 13.80 8.08
N SER A 168 10.11 13.65 7.02
CA SER A 168 11.20 14.60 6.77
C SER A 168 10.66 15.95 6.28
N GLU A 169 11.06 17.04 6.95
CA GLU A 169 10.60 18.40 6.62
C GLU A 169 11.05 18.85 5.22
N ASN A 170 12.25 18.46 4.82
CA ASN A 170 12.87 18.89 3.55
C ASN A 170 12.74 17.85 2.43
N HIS A 171 11.78 16.94 2.53
CA HIS A 171 11.59 15.88 1.53
C HIS A 171 12.90 15.18 1.14
N SER A 172 13.69 14.79 2.15
CA SER A 172 15.05 14.30 1.95
C SER A 172 15.15 12.83 1.57
N PHE A 173 14.04 12.11 1.50
CA PHE A 173 13.99 10.66 1.27
C PHE A 173 13.03 10.25 0.17
N LEU A 174 13.38 9.19 -0.54
CA LEU A 174 12.51 8.55 -1.51
C LEU A 174 11.52 7.60 -0.82
N GLY A 175 10.25 7.63 -1.23
CA GLY A 175 9.23 6.70 -0.76
C GLY A 175 9.36 5.26 -1.30
N VAL A 176 10.56 4.74 -1.47
CA VAL A 176 10.84 3.40 -2.03
C VAL A 176 11.54 2.48 -1.06
N ASN A 177 11.36 1.17 -1.23
CA ASN A 177 12.05 0.16 -0.43
C ASN A 177 13.48 -0.07 -0.93
N MET A 178 14.47 0.48 -0.25
CA MET A 178 15.88 0.38 -0.62
C MET A 178 16.50 -1.02 -0.42
N ASN A 179 15.90 -1.88 0.40
CA ASN A 179 16.38 -3.26 0.58
C ASN A 179 15.95 -4.21 -0.55
N SER A 180 15.19 -3.74 -1.54
CA SER A 180 14.81 -4.57 -2.67
C SER A 180 16.03 -4.84 -3.56
N GLN A 181 16.55 -6.05 -3.47
CA GLN A 181 17.68 -6.49 -4.29
C GLN A 181 17.34 -6.55 -5.79
N LYS A 182 16.06 -6.64 -6.13
CA LYS A 182 15.56 -6.60 -7.50
C LYS A 182 15.74 -5.23 -8.16
N ARG A 183 15.91 -4.17 -7.37
CA ARG A 183 15.81 -2.79 -7.81
C ARG A 183 17.13 -2.06 -8.02
N PHE A 184 18.27 -2.69 -7.85
CA PHE A 184 19.60 -2.12 -8.12
C PHE A 184 19.84 -0.67 -7.60
N TRP A 185 19.08 -0.18 -6.61
CA TRP A 185 19.20 1.19 -6.10
C TRP A 185 20.65 1.59 -5.76
N ASN A 186 21.42 0.66 -5.17
CA ASN A 186 22.81 0.86 -4.82
C ASN A 186 23.77 1.06 -6.02
N LYS A 187 23.33 0.71 -7.25
CA LYS A 187 24.12 0.92 -8.47
C LYS A 187 23.94 2.32 -9.05
N LEU A 188 22.96 3.07 -8.57
CA LEU A 188 22.76 4.46 -8.98
C LEU A 188 23.78 5.39 -8.33
N LEU A 189 24.40 4.99 -7.21
CA LEU A 189 25.41 5.79 -6.55
C LEU A 189 26.77 5.69 -7.25
N PRO A 190 27.50 6.80 -7.41
CA PRO A 190 28.78 6.83 -8.11
C PRO A 190 29.89 6.05 -7.40
N GLN A 191 29.74 5.81 -6.10
CA GLN A 191 30.66 5.03 -5.28
C GLN A 191 29.93 3.89 -4.60
N LYS A 192 30.63 2.78 -4.27
CA LYS A 192 30.09 1.77 -3.37
C LYS A 192 29.88 2.40 -2.00
N ASN A 193 28.68 2.82 -1.75
CA ASN A 193 28.34 3.44 -0.50
C ASN A 193 28.46 2.42 0.64
N GLN A 194 29.17 2.79 1.68
CA GLN A 194 29.30 1.99 2.90
C GLN A 194 28.12 2.22 3.87
N GLY A 195 27.28 3.23 3.61
CA GLY A 195 26.08 3.52 4.38
C GLY A 195 24.99 2.47 4.20
N GLY A 196 24.17 2.32 5.21
CA GLY A 196 22.99 1.46 5.16
C GLY A 196 21.95 1.95 4.15
N PRO A 197 20.88 1.16 3.93
CA PRO A 197 19.86 1.46 2.90
C PRO A 197 19.18 2.81 3.10
N TYR A 198 19.12 3.31 4.30
CA TYR A 198 18.50 4.60 4.62
C TYR A 198 19.34 5.79 4.19
N LEU A 199 20.65 5.74 4.45
CA LEU A 199 21.59 6.75 3.95
C LEU A 199 21.64 6.73 2.42
N GLN A 200 21.71 5.54 1.80
CA GLN A 200 21.66 5.42 0.34
C GLN A 200 20.40 6.04 -0.27
N ASN A 201 19.25 5.86 0.39
CA ASN A 201 17.99 6.47 -0.04
C ASN A 201 18.09 8.00 -0.03
N HIS A 202 18.60 8.57 1.05
CA HIS A 202 18.83 10.01 1.18
C HIS A 202 19.79 10.53 0.10
N GLU A 203 20.94 9.89 -0.09
CA GLU A 203 21.96 10.31 -1.06
C GLU A 203 21.43 10.30 -2.51
N ILE A 204 20.72 9.26 -2.93
CA ILE A 204 20.10 9.20 -4.26
C ILE A 204 19.09 10.34 -4.41
N CYS A 205 18.26 10.56 -3.39
CA CYS A 205 17.29 11.66 -3.38
C CYS A 205 17.98 12.99 -3.61
N GLN A 206 19.04 13.31 -2.85
CA GLN A 206 19.78 14.55 -2.95
C GLN A 206 20.46 14.73 -4.31
N LEU A 207 21.13 13.69 -4.83
CA LEU A 207 21.80 13.74 -6.12
C LEU A 207 20.84 14.04 -7.28
N VAL A 208 19.65 13.46 -7.25
CA VAL A 208 18.66 13.72 -8.30
C VAL A 208 18.03 15.08 -8.14
N LEU A 209 17.68 15.51 -6.92
CA LEU A 209 17.07 16.81 -6.67
C LEU A 209 18.05 17.97 -6.94
N GLN A 210 19.34 17.75 -6.74
CA GLN A 210 20.36 18.73 -7.12
C GLN A 210 20.35 19.01 -8.63
N LYS A 211 20.07 18.00 -9.45
CA LYS A 211 19.99 18.11 -10.91
C LYS A 211 18.59 18.54 -11.39
N TYR A 212 17.56 18.11 -10.70
CA TYR A 212 16.14 18.33 -11.02
C TYR A 212 15.38 18.83 -9.80
N PRO A 213 15.61 20.08 -9.38
CA PRO A 213 15.02 20.65 -8.16
C PRO A 213 13.49 20.78 -8.22
N GLU A 214 12.93 20.68 -9.42
CA GLU A 214 11.47 20.69 -9.63
C GLU A 214 10.79 19.37 -9.31
N LEU A 215 11.53 18.31 -8.99
CA LEU A 215 10.97 17.01 -8.62
C LEU A 215 10.73 16.94 -7.12
N GLU A 216 9.53 16.59 -6.73
CA GLU A 216 9.23 16.25 -5.34
C GLU A 216 9.72 14.82 -5.02
N PRO A 217 10.30 14.57 -3.83
CA PRO A 217 10.82 13.24 -3.45
C PRO A 217 9.80 12.11 -3.49
N SER A 218 8.53 12.37 -3.16
CA SER A 218 7.45 11.40 -3.27
C SER A 218 7.24 10.96 -4.72
N LEU A 219 7.26 11.91 -5.64
CA LEU A 219 7.18 11.68 -7.07
C LEU A 219 8.45 11.04 -7.62
N LEU A 220 9.61 11.54 -7.20
CA LEU A 220 10.90 10.98 -7.59
C LEU A 220 10.98 9.49 -7.24
N GLY A 221 10.47 9.09 -6.07
CA GLY A 221 10.37 7.68 -5.69
C GLY A 221 9.60 6.83 -6.70
N SER A 222 8.46 7.34 -7.19
CA SER A 222 7.64 6.67 -8.21
C SER A 222 8.34 6.61 -9.57
N ILE A 223 9.00 7.69 -9.98
CA ILE A 223 9.75 7.76 -11.24
C ILE A 223 10.93 6.77 -11.24
N LEU A 224 11.71 6.74 -10.16
CA LEU A 224 12.80 5.78 -10.00
C LEU A 224 12.31 4.34 -9.96
N PHE A 225 11.16 4.11 -9.32
CA PHE A 225 10.53 2.79 -9.31
C PHE A 225 10.15 2.36 -10.72
N GLU A 226 9.52 3.21 -11.52
CA GLU A 226 9.19 2.94 -12.92
C GLU A 226 10.44 2.68 -13.77
N TYR A 227 11.47 3.53 -13.63
CA TYR A 227 12.75 3.31 -14.30
C TYR A 227 13.32 1.92 -13.98
N SER A 228 13.24 1.51 -12.73
CA SER A 228 13.75 0.22 -12.28
C SER A 228 13.04 -0.98 -12.87
N THR A 229 11.79 -0.85 -13.33
CA THR A 229 11.02 -1.96 -13.91
C THR A 229 11.62 -2.48 -15.22
N GLN A 230 12.43 -1.65 -15.91
CA GLN A 230 13.09 -2.03 -17.14
C GLN A 230 14.14 -3.14 -16.97
N PHE A 231 14.60 -3.35 -15.74
CA PHE A 231 15.66 -4.28 -15.40
C PHE A 231 15.15 -5.57 -14.75
N LEU A 232 13.85 -5.67 -14.56
CA LEU A 232 13.22 -6.86 -14.02
C LEU A 232 13.07 -7.93 -15.10
N ASP A 233 13.07 -9.19 -14.70
CA ASP A 233 12.71 -10.27 -15.59
C ASP A 233 11.19 -10.34 -15.88
N GLU A 234 10.78 -11.17 -16.86
CA GLU A 234 9.38 -11.24 -17.28
C GLU A 234 8.43 -11.74 -16.17
N LYS A 235 8.92 -12.60 -15.27
CA LYS A 235 8.14 -13.07 -14.12
C LYS A 235 7.95 -11.94 -13.12
N GLU A 236 9.01 -11.24 -12.81
CA GLU A 236 9.00 -10.08 -11.90
C GLU A 236 8.13 -8.95 -12.45
N LYS A 237 8.19 -8.68 -13.78
CA LYS A 237 7.31 -7.71 -14.45
C LYS A 237 5.84 -8.09 -14.36
N LYS A 238 5.50 -9.39 -14.45
CA LYS A 238 4.12 -9.87 -14.29
C LYS A 238 3.62 -9.68 -12.86
N GLU A 239 4.43 -10.06 -11.88
CA GLU A 239 4.10 -9.86 -10.45
C GLU A 239 3.88 -8.39 -10.13
N GLU A 240 4.68 -7.49 -10.72
CA GLU A 240 4.52 -6.05 -10.53
C GLU A 240 3.37 -5.46 -11.31
N LYS A 241 3.10 -5.94 -12.52
CA LYS A 241 1.92 -5.52 -13.28
C LYS A 241 0.65 -5.83 -12.48
N MET A 242 0.56 -7.01 -11.86
CA MET A 242 -0.53 -7.34 -10.93
C MET A 242 -0.59 -6.37 -9.75
N SER A 243 0.55 -5.98 -9.17
CA SER A 243 0.58 -5.01 -8.08
C SER A 243 0.27 -3.57 -8.53
N LEU A 244 0.56 -3.23 -9.78
CA LEU A 244 0.23 -1.93 -10.41
C LEU A 244 -1.24 -1.85 -10.84
N GLU A 245 -1.80 -2.95 -11.34
CA GLU A 245 -3.24 -3.05 -11.60
C GLU A 245 -4.03 -2.82 -10.32
N TYR A 246 -3.57 -3.34 -9.18
CA TYR A 246 -4.08 -3.03 -7.85
C TYR A 246 -4.05 -1.52 -7.53
N LYS A 247 -3.05 -0.77 -8.04
CA LYS A 247 -2.95 0.69 -7.86
C LYS A 247 -3.98 1.50 -8.65
N VAL A 248 -4.39 1.01 -9.80
CA VAL A 248 -5.42 1.67 -10.65
C VAL A 248 -6.80 1.59 -10.00
N TYR A 249 -7.07 0.53 -9.23
CA TYR A 249 -8.38 0.31 -8.63
C TYR A 249 -8.61 1.14 -7.38
N TYR A 250 -7.56 1.53 -6.68
CA TYR A 250 -7.65 2.24 -5.41
C TYR A 250 -8.39 3.58 -5.46
N PRO A 251 -8.18 4.49 -6.42
CA PRO A 251 -8.99 5.72 -6.50
C PRO A 251 -10.48 5.43 -6.72
N LEU A 252 -10.80 4.38 -7.45
CA LEU A 252 -12.17 3.97 -7.75
C LEU A 252 -12.83 3.30 -6.54
N SER A 253 -12.11 2.46 -5.79
CA SER A 253 -12.60 1.87 -4.54
C SER A 253 -12.83 2.93 -3.47
N GLN A 254 -11.99 3.96 -3.36
CA GLN A 254 -12.23 5.09 -2.45
C GLN A 254 -13.46 5.90 -2.86
N THR A 255 -13.64 6.16 -4.15
CA THR A 255 -14.85 6.82 -4.67
C THR A 255 -16.09 5.99 -4.32
N LEU A 256 -16.03 4.66 -4.50
CA LEU A 256 -17.14 3.76 -4.15
C LEU A 256 -17.43 3.77 -2.65
N LEU A 257 -16.42 3.76 -1.79
CA LEU A 257 -16.60 3.83 -0.32
C LEU A 257 -17.25 5.13 0.13
N GLN A 258 -16.93 6.25 -0.52
CA GLN A 258 -17.49 7.57 -0.21
C GLN A 258 -18.90 7.74 -0.74
N SER A 259 -19.11 7.43 -2.02
CA SER A 259 -20.39 7.66 -2.72
C SER A 259 -21.39 6.51 -2.59
N LYS A 260 -20.95 5.33 -2.11
CA LYS A 260 -21.69 4.07 -2.00
C LYS A 260 -22.18 3.50 -3.35
N ASN A 261 -21.83 4.13 -4.44
CA ASN A 261 -22.10 3.65 -5.79
C ASN A 261 -21.02 4.12 -6.76
N LEU A 262 -20.83 3.38 -7.86
CA LEU A 262 -19.88 3.71 -8.91
C LEU A 262 -20.40 3.24 -10.27
N ILE A 263 -20.44 4.14 -11.25
CA ILE A 263 -20.84 3.82 -12.61
C ILE A 263 -19.63 3.85 -13.53
N LEU A 264 -19.26 2.68 -14.08
CA LEU A 264 -18.17 2.54 -15.06
C LEU A 264 -18.72 2.68 -16.48
N ARG A 265 -18.28 3.71 -17.21
CA ARG A 265 -18.69 3.96 -18.60
C ARG A 265 -17.53 3.71 -19.56
N GLY A 266 -17.83 3.26 -20.76
CA GLY A 266 -16.84 3.01 -21.82
C GLY A 266 -17.36 2.07 -22.90
N ALA A 267 -16.62 1.94 -24.01
CA ALA A 267 -16.98 1.06 -25.12
C ALA A 267 -17.03 -0.43 -24.68
N PRO A 268 -17.76 -1.30 -25.38
CA PRO A 268 -17.70 -2.75 -25.17
C PRO A 268 -16.24 -3.25 -25.26
N GLY A 269 -15.88 -4.23 -24.43
CA GLY A 269 -14.52 -4.83 -24.44
C GLY A 269 -13.45 -4.04 -23.70
N THR A 270 -13.72 -2.87 -23.10
CA THR A 270 -12.74 -2.05 -22.38
C THR A 270 -12.43 -2.51 -20.95
N GLY A 271 -12.87 -3.71 -20.55
CA GLY A 271 -12.54 -4.29 -19.24
C GLY A 271 -13.35 -3.78 -18.05
N LYS A 272 -14.49 -3.07 -18.27
CA LYS A 272 -15.31 -2.53 -17.17
C LYS A 272 -15.75 -3.58 -16.14
N THR A 273 -16.23 -4.72 -16.61
CA THR A 273 -16.66 -5.83 -15.73
C THR A 273 -15.49 -6.42 -14.95
N TYR A 274 -14.33 -6.56 -15.60
CA TYR A 274 -13.10 -6.98 -14.95
C TYR A 274 -12.71 -6.00 -13.85
N LEU A 275 -12.69 -4.70 -14.18
CA LEU A 275 -12.40 -3.63 -13.24
C LEU A 275 -13.35 -3.61 -12.04
N ALA A 276 -14.67 -3.80 -12.28
CA ALA A 276 -15.65 -3.86 -11.20
C ALA A 276 -15.42 -5.04 -10.24
N LYS A 277 -15.07 -6.22 -10.78
CA LYS A 277 -14.74 -7.40 -10.00
C LYS A 277 -13.47 -7.22 -9.16
N GLU A 278 -12.44 -6.59 -9.73
CA GLU A 278 -11.20 -6.31 -9.00
C GLU A 278 -11.40 -5.29 -7.87
N ILE A 279 -12.22 -4.24 -8.11
CA ILE A 279 -12.62 -3.30 -7.06
C ILE A 279 -13.37 -4.02 -5.94
N ALA A 280 -14.32 -4.90 -6.27
CA ALA A 280 -15.06 -5.68 -5.30
C ALA A 280 -14.13 -6.59 -4.47
N LYS A 281 -13.21 -7.31 -5.11
CA LYS A 281 -12.20 -8.13 -4.42
C LYS A 281 -11.31 -7.29 -3.50
N GLU A 282 -10.91 -6.09 -3.93
CA GLU A 282 -10.13 -5.19 -3.08
C GLU A 282 -10.89 -4.79 -1.81
N LEU A 283 -12.18 -4.45 -1.95
CA LEU A 283 -13.00 -3.99 -0.83
C LEU A 283 -13.35 -5.11 0.16
N THR A 284 -13.40 -6.36 -0.31
CA THR A 284 -13.73 -7.54 0.51
C THR A 284 -12.49 -8.33 0.95
N ASP A 285 -11.29 -7.82 0.70
CA ASP A 285 -10.03 -8.56 0.94
C ASP A 285 -10.00 -9.94 0.24
N GLY A 286 -10.66 -10.06 -0.92
CA GLY A 286 -10.78 -11.30 -1.67
C GLY A 286 -11.80 -12.29 -1.13
N ASN A 287 -12.65 -11.89 -0.18
CA ASN A 287 -13.73 -12.74 0.31
C ASN A 287 -14.88 -12.76 -0.71
N GLU A 288 -14.94 -13.83 -1.50
CA GLU A 288 -15.94 -13.98 -2.57
C GLU A 288 -17.38 -14.12 -2.04
N GLU A 289 -17.56 -14.55 -0.78
CA GLU A 289 -18.88 -14.61 -0.14
C GLU A 289 -19.50 -13.22 0.11
N GLN A 290 -18.70 -12.16 0.04
CA GLN A 290 -19.13 -10.78 0.16
C GLN A 290 -19.29 -10.08 -1.20
N ILE A 291 -19.29 -10.81 -2.31
CA ILE A 291 -19.38 -10.25 -3.66
C ILE A 291 -20.57 -10.87 -4.39
N GLY A 292 -21.64 -10.12 -4.54
CA GLY A 292 -22.76 -10.46 -5.43
C GLY A 292 -22.50 -9.91 -6.84
N PHE A 293 -22.64 -10.75 -7.86
CA PHE A 293 -22.52 -10.33 -9.25
C PHE A 293 -23.79 -10.63 -10.02
N VAL A 294 -24.36 -9.62 -10.62
CA VAL A 294 -25.59 -9.71 -11.44
C VAL A 294 -25.35 -9.12 -12.82
N GLN A 295 -25.84 -9.80 -13.83
CA GLN A 295 -25.85 -9.31 -15.21
C GLN A 295 -27.30 -9.03 -15.63
N PHE A 296 -27.64 -7.77 -15.76
CA PHE A 296 -28.96 -7.36 -16.28
C PHE A 296 -29.03 -7.64 -17.79
N HIS A 297 -30.12 -8.27 -18.22
CA HIS A 297 -30.46 -8.49 -19.62
C HIS A 297 -31.94 -8.09 -19.87
N PRO A 298 -32.41 -7.96 -21.12
CA PRO A 298 -33.73 -7.43 -21.40
C PRO A 298 -34.89 -8.15 -20.73
N SER A 299 -34.74 -9.42 -20.38
CA SER A 299 -35.76 -10.22 -19.67
C SER A 299 -35.58 -10.25 -18.15
N TYR A 300 -34.60 -9.53 -17.60
CA TYR A 300 -34.31 -9.47 -16.15
C TYR A 300 -35.24 -8.44 -15.52
N ASP A 301 -36.04 -8.85 -14.56
CA ASP A 301 -37.03 -8.00 -13.94
C ASP A 301 -36.90 -7.91 -12.41
N TYR A 302 -37.85 -7.22 -11.78
CA TYR A 302 -37.88 -7.04 -10.33
C TYR A 302 -37.91 -8.39 -9.58
N THR A 303 -38.63 -9.38 -10.16
CA THR A 303 -38.80 -10.69 -9.52
C THR A 303 -37.52 -11.52 -9.53
N ASP A 304 -36.59 -11.25 -10.45
CA ASP A 304 -35.26 -11.87 -10.48
C ASP A 304 -34.32 -11.20 -9.50
N PHE A 305 -34.49 -9.89 -9.29
CA PHE A 305 -33.52 -9.10 -8.50
C PHE A 305 -33.90 -9.02 -7.03
N VAL A 306 -35.14 -8.71 -6.70
CA VAL A 306 -35.57 -8.49 -5.30
C VAL A 306 -36.34 -9.68 -4.76
N GLU A 307 -37.55 -9.90 -5.27
CA GLU A 307 -38.46 -11.01 -4.90
C GLU A 307 -39.58 -11.15 -5.88
N GLY A 308 -40.14 -12.35 -6.02
CA GLY A 308 -41.28 -12.59 -6.87
C GLY A 308 -41.98 -13.93 -6.66
N LEU A 309 -43.21 -14.02 -7.13
CA LEU A 309 -43.98 -15.26 -7.13
C LEU A 309 -43.43 -16.21 -8.20
N ARG A 310 -42.92 -17.37 -7.77
CA ARG A 310 -42.41 -18.40 -8.66
C ARG A 310 -43.26 -19.66 -8.59
N PRO A 311 -43.56 -20.28 -9.73
CA PRO A 311 -44.30 -21.55 -9.74
C PRO A 311 -43.42 -22.65 -9.17
N VAL A 312 -43.92 -23.36 -8.16
CA VAL A 312 -43.28 -24.50 -7.52
C VAL A 312 -44.20 -25.73 -7.65
N SER A 313 -43.63 -26.86 -8.07
CA SER A 313 -44.37 -28.11 -8.13
C SER A 313 -44.49 -28.78 -6.74
N ASN A 314 -45.69 -29.10 -6.31
CA ASN A 314 -45.96 -29.72 -5.01
C ASN A 314 -45.81 -31.26 -5.02
N GLY A 315 -45.15 -31.87 -5.97
CA GLY A 315 -45.00 -33.32 -6.03
C GLY A 315 -46.22 -34.13 -6.50
N ASP A 316 -47.42 -33.57 -6.37
CA ASP A 316 -48.69 -34.15 -6.81
C ASP A 316 -49.14 -33.64 -8.20
N GLY A 317 -48.26 -32.91 -8.90
CA GLY A 317 -48.56 -32.35 -10.21
C GLY A 317 -49.33 -31.02 -10.18
N ALA A 318 -49.68 -30.50 -9.01
CA ALA A 318 -50.27 -29.16 -8.85
C ALA A 318 -49.15 -28.09 -8.79
N ILE A 319 -49.40 -26.95 -9.44
CA ILE A 319 -48.53 -25.79 -9.42
C ILE A 319 -49.02 -24.85 -8.32
N GLU A 320 -48.15 -24.52 -7.38
CA GLU A 320 -48.34 -23.51 -6.35
C GLU A 320 -47.41 -22.31 -6.65
N PHE A 321 -47.84 -21.10 -6.39
CA PHE A 321 -46.99 -19.93 -6.48
C PHE A 321 -46.48 -19.56 -5.09
N ARG A 322 -45.14 -19.55 -4.94
CA ARG A 322 -44.47 -19.15 -3.70
C ARG A 322 -43.64 -17.90 -3.93
N LEU A 323 -43.68 -17.02 -2.95
CA LEU A 323 -42.74 -15.87 -2.92
C LEU A 323 -41.34 -16.41 -2.73
N GLN A 324 -40.44 -16.12 -3.66
CA GLN A 324 -39.02 -16.45 -3.61
C GLN A 324 -38.21 -15.15 -3.65
N ASP A 325 -37.18 -15.13 -2.86
CA ASP A 325 -36.24 -14.02 -2.83
C ASP A 325 -35.38 -14.03 -4.10
N GLY A 326 -35.12 -12.84 -4.64
CA GLY A 326 -34.19 -12.63 -5.73
C GLY A 326 -32.78 -12.43 -5.22
N ILE A 327 -31.80 -12.37 -6.14
CA ILE A 327 -30.38 -12.35 -5.82
C ILE A 327 -29.95 -11.23 -4.86
N PHE A 328 -30.63 -10.07 -4.88
CA PHE A 328 -30.34 -8.94 -4.00
C PHE A 328 -30.79 -9.17 -2.55
N LYS A 329 -31.87 -9.91 -2.36
CA LYS A 329 -32.42 -10.17 -1.04
C LYS A 329 -31.82 -11.43 -0.41
N ASP A 330 -31.39 -12.37 -1.24
CA ASP A 330 -30.66 -13.58 -0.85
C ASP A 330 -29.20 -13.27 -0.42
N PHE A 331 -28.62 -12.20 -0.93
CA PHE A 331 -27.26 -11.74 -0.64
C PHE A 331 -27.18 -10.95 0.68
#